data_68222c16cbaf8e936012c7f5713e282d
#
_entry.id   68222c16cbaf8e936012c7f5713e282d
#
_cell.length_a   1.000
_cell.length_b   1.000
_cell.length_c   1.000
_cell.angle_alpha   90.00
_cell.angle_beta   90.00
_cell.angle_gamma   90.00
#
_symmetry.space_group_name_H-M   'P 1'
#
loop_
_entity.id
_entity.type
_entity.pdbx_description
1 polymer ?
#
loop_
_entity_poly.entity_id
_entity_poly.type
_entity_poly.pdbx_seq_one_letter_code
_entity_poly.pdbx_strand_id
1 'polypeptide(L)'
;TFVNPQPGRWIRRTECGVGVALLLAASLAHAALTPGAWVTANNACAEGQYAEAARGYESIIAQQGYSAPALFNLANAQQREGQLGRAILNYERAALLAPNDPDITANLNRARQRAGIEPEHRSPIQKAAWALTMNTWFGLAAATGFLIAVALPFKYLRPQARGILNVGSVIAAFAFLVALGALGLRRPDFRCAVVTASEA
;
A
#
# COMPACT_ATOMS: atom_id res chain seq x y z
N THR A 1 20.70 64.58 -28.16
CA THR A 1 19.69 63.68 -27.65
C THR A 1 20.39 62.31 -27.31
N PHE A 2 20.74 62.15 -26.05
CA PHE A 2 21.38 60.91 -25.57
C PHE A 2 20.28 59.92 -25.27
N VAL A 3 20.32 58.69 -25.90
CA VAL A 3 19.49 57.55 -25.61
C VAL A 3 20.24 56.72 -24.57
N ASN A 4 19.67 56.60 -23.37
CA ASN A 4 20.19 55.76 -22.28
C ASN A 4 19.76 54.28 -22.49
N PRO A 5 20.68 53.31 -22.64
CA PRO A 5 20.31 51.91 -22.74
C PRO A 5 19.91 51.36 -21.37
N GLN A 6 18.68 50.87 -21.28
CA GLN A 6 18.18 50.12 -20.11
C GLN A 6 19.03 48.88 -19.83
N PRO A 7 19.44 48.59 -18.59
CA PRO A 7 20.17 47.37 -18.28
C PRO A 7 19.25 46.14 -18.43
N GLY A 8 19.67 45.24 -19.31
CA GLY A 8 18.98 43.98 -19.55
C GLY A 8 18.82 43.14 -18.27
N ARG A 9 17.61 42.67 -18.08
CA ARG A 9 17.24 41.66 -17.06
C ARG A 9 18.02 40.40 -17.33
N TRP A 10 19.15 40.21 -16.65
CA TRP A 10 19.79 38.91 -16.52
C TRP A 10 18.94 38.06 -15.57
N ILE A 11 18.05 37.27 -16.15
CA ILE A 11 17.35 36.24 -15.43
C ILE A 11 18.43 35.26 -14.92
N ARG A 12 18.59 35.21 -13.61
CA ARG A 12 19.50 34.31 -12.93
C ARG A 12 19.09 32.83 -13.23
N ARG A 13 19.71 32.24 -14.24
CA ARG A 13 19.59 30.82 -14.58
C ARG A 13 20.26 29.89 -13.59
N THR A 14 20.89 30.42 -12.53
CA THR A 14 21.69 29.65 -11.57
C THR A 14 20.89 29.05 -10.42
N GLU A 15 19.67 29.52 -10.14
CA GLU A 15 18.91 29.04 -8.97
C GLU A 15 18.14 27.72 -9.23
N CYS A 16 17.74 27.45 -10.46
CA CYS A 16 17.11 26.18 -10.79
C CYS A 16 18.07 24.98 -10.77
N GLY A 17 19.35 25.20 -11.10
CA GLY A 17 20.34 24.13 -11.14
C GLY A 17 20.71 23.60 -9.77
N VAL A 18 20.80 24.47 -8.76
CA VAL A 18 21.16 24.09 -7.39
C VAL A 18 20.03 23.32 -6.71
N GLY A 19 18.77 23.72 -6.95
CA GLY A 19 17.61 22.99 -6.41
C GLY A 19 17.49 21.56 -6.96
N VAL A 20 17.69 21.40 -8.28
CA VAL A 20 17.65 20.07 -8.92
C VAL A 20 18.84 19.20 -8.47
N ALA A 21 20.03 19.78 -8.33
CA ALA A 21 21.20 19.07 -7.85
C ALA A 21 21.05 18.62 -6.37
N LEU A 22 20.45 19.44 -5.51
CA LEU A 22 20.14 19.08 -4.12
C LEU A 22 19.06 18.00 -4.03
N LEU A 23 18.03 18.04 -4.87
CA LEU A 23 17.00 17.00 -4.93
C LEU A 23 17.55 15.67 -5.46
N LEU A 24 18.45 15.71 -6.46
CA LEU A 24 19.14 14.53 -6.97
C LEU A 24 20.13 13.97 -5.94
N ALA A 25 20.86 14.83 -5.23
CA ALA A 25 21.77 14.40 -4.17
C ALA A 25 21.00 13.78 -2.98
N ALA A 26 19.84 14.33 -2.60
CA ALA A 26 18.98 13.78 -1.56
C ALA A 26 18.40 12.43 -1.98
N SER A 27 18.00 12.26 -3.25
CA SER A 27 17.48 10.99 -3.76
C SER A 27 18.58 9.90 -3.87
N LEU A 28 19.81 10.29 -4.24
CA LEU A 28 20.96 9.39 -4.27
C LEU A 28 21.40 8.98 -2.87
N ALA A 29 21.37 9.89 -1.89
CA ALA A 29 21.66 9.59 -0.49
C ALA A 29 20.61 8.62 0.11
N HIS A 30 19.32 8.76 -0.25
CA HIS A 30 18.27 7.81 0.14
C HIS A 30 18.49 6.42 -0.46
N ALA A 31 18.86 6.35 -1.75
CA ALA A 31 19.12 5.09 -2.43
C ALA A 31 20.35 4.34 -1.90
N ALA A 32 21.34 5.07 -1.37
CA ALA A 32 22.57 4.46 -0.85
C ALA A 32 22.43 3.88 0.57
N LEU A 33 21.46 4.33 1.36
CA LEU A 33 21.29 3.88 2.77
C LEU A 33 20.40 2.64 2.91
N THR A 34 19.56 2.34 1.90
CA THR A 34 18.52 1.30 2.01
C THR A 34 19.04 -0.15 1.93
N PRO A 35 19.98 -0.51 1.04
CA PRO A 35 20.49 -1.89 0.98
C PRO A 35 21.22 -2.33 2.25
N GLY A 36 21.99 -1.42 2.88
CA GLY A 36 22.75 -1.72 4.08
C GLY A 36 21.90 -2.07 5.29
N ALA A 37 20.83 -1.31 5.53
CA ALA A 37 19.92 -1.55 6.66
C ALA A 37 19.23 -2.93 6.57
N TRP A 38 18.78 -3.33 5.37
CA TRP A 38 18.20 -4.64 5.14
C TRP A 38 19.20 -5.77 5.38
N VAL A 39 20.42 -5.63 4.85
CA VAL A 39 21.49 -6.62 5.04
C VAL A 39 21.82 -6.78 6.52
N THR A 40 21.98 -5.68 7.25
CA THR A 40 22.26 -5.72 8.69
C THR A 40 21.15 -6.41 9.47
N ALA A 41 19.88 -6.07 9.24
CA ALA A 41 18.74 -6.68 9.92
C ALA A 41 18.62 -8.17 9.58
N ASN A 42 18.85 -8.55 8.31
CA ASN A 42 18.82 -9.95 7.87
C ASN A 42 19.96 -10.76 8.49
N ASN A 43 21.16 -10.20 8.58
CA ASN A 43 22.31 -10.86 9.22
C ASN A 43 22.07 -11.07 10.71
N ALA A 44 21.58 -10.06 11.43
CA ALA A 44 21.20 -10.19 12.84
C ALA A 44 20.15 -11.31 13.03
N CYS A 45 19.19 -11.41 12.13
CA CYS A 45 18.20 -12.49 12.14
C CYS A 45 18.84 -13.87 11.90
N ALA A 46 19.79 -13.98 10.98
CA ALA A 46 20.49 -15.23 10.66
C ALA A 46 21.40 -15.67 11.84
N GLU A 47 21.99 -14.72 12.56
CA GLU A 47 22.82 -14.93 13.75
C GLU A 47 21.99 -15.23 15.01
N GLY A 48 20.66 -15.22 14.93
CA GLY A 48 19.76 -15.46 16.06
C GLY A 48 19.58 -14.25 16.99
N GLN A 49 20.08 -13.09 16.60
CA GLN A 49 19.95 -11.82 17.33
C GLN A 49 18.59 -11.18 17.02
N TYR A 50 17.50 -11.85 17.39
CA TYR A 50 16.14 -11.48 16.95
C TYR A 50 15.68 -10.11 17.42
N ALA A 51 16.07 -9.70 18.64
CA ALA A 51 15.76 -8.37 19.16
C ALA A 51 16.47 -7.25 18.36
N GLU A 52 17.69 -7.50 17.89
CA GLU A 52 18.42 -6.56 17.04
C GLU A 52 17.84 -6.52 15.62
N ALA A 53 17.51 -7.69 15.06
CA ALA A 53 16.84 -7.78 13.79
C ALA A 53 15.49 -7.02 13.81
N ALA A 54 14.68 -7.18 14.87
CA ALA A 54 13.43 -6.46 15.04
C ALA A 54 13.63 -4.94 15.03
N ARG A 55 14.58 -4.42 15.81
CA ARG A 55 14.95 -2.97 15.80
C ARG A 55 15.39 -2.50 14.41
N GLY A 56 16.15 -3.33 13.68
CA GLY A 56 16.55 -3.03 12.32
C GLY A 56 15.38 -2.88 11.37
N TYR A 57 14.42 -3.81 11.42
CA TYR A 57 13.20 -3.72 10.58
C TYR A 57 12.28 -2.58 11.01
N GLU A 58 12.15 -2.27 12.30
CA GLU A 58 11.41 -1.09 12.78
C GLU A 58 12.03 0.21 12.26
N SER A 59 13.36 0.31 12.24
CA SER A 59 14.07 1.46 11.64
C SER A 59 13.81 1.58 10.14
N ILE A 60 13.80 0.45 9.41
CA ILE A 60 13.46 0.44 7.97
C ILE A 60 12.03 0.95 7.76
N ILE A 61 11.07 0.49 8.56
CA ILE A 61 9.68 0.92 8.50
C ILE A 61 9.55 2.42 8.80
N ALA A 62 10.27 2.92 9.81
CA ALA A 62 10.26 4.33 10.18
C ALA A 62 10.79 5.24 9.06
N GLN A 63 11.79 4.78 8.31
CA GLN A 63 12.44 5.56 7.24
C GLN A 63 11.74 5.46 5.89
N GLN A 64 11.20 4.27 5.55
CA GLN A 64 10.69 3.96 4.21
C GLN A 64 9.17 3.78 4.18
N GLY A 65 8.51 3.77 5.35
CA GLY A 65 7.09 3.45 5.48
C GLY A 65 6.83 1.95 5.53
N TYR A 66 5.56 1.62 5.69
CA TYR A 66 5.09 0.23 5.77
C TYR A 66 5.19 -0.48 4.43
N SER A 67 5.87 -1.63 4.41
CA SER A 67 5.89 -2.55 3.28
C SER A 67 5.64 -3.98 3.75
N ALA A 68 5.04 -4.83 2.90
CA ALA A 68 4.74 -6.21 3.27
C ALA A 68 6.02 -7.00 3.65
N PRO A 69 7.15 -6.89 2.93
CA PRO A 69 8.39 -7.56 3.32
C PRO A 69 8.96 -7.09 4.66
N ALA A 70 8.93 -5.77 4.96
CA ALA A 70 9.45 -5.24 6.21
C ALA A 70 8.62 -5.72 7.40
N LEU A 71 7.30 -5.64 7.30
CA LEU A 71 6.38 -6.11 8.33
C LEU A 71 6.47 -7.63 8.53
N PHE A 72 6.60 -8.40 7.45
CA PHE A 72 6.76 -9.85 7.51
C PHE A 72 8.05 -10.25 8.23
N ASN A 73 9.16 -9.62 7.89
CA ASN A 73 10.46 -9.92 8.53
C ASN A 73 10.49 -9.45 9.99
N LEU A 74 9.90 -8.29 10.30
CA LEU A 74 9.71 -7.84 11.68
C LEU A 74 8.90 -8.86 12.49
N ALA A 75 7.77 -9.33 11.93
CA ALA A 75 6.94 -10.33 12.57
C ALA A 75 7.67 -11.67 12.79
N ASN A 76 8.50 -12.11 11.81
CA ASN A 76 9.34 -13.29 11.95
C ASN A 76 10.34 -13.13 13.11
N ALA A 77 11.02 -12.00 13.23
CA ALA A 77 11.96 -11.72 14.32
C ALA A 77 11.24 -11.72 15.68
N GLN A 78 10.13 -11.01 15.80
CA GLN A 78 9.30 -10.95 17.01
C GLN A 78 8.73 -12.34 17.41
N GLN A 79 8.34 -13.16 16.43
CA GLN A 79 7.88 -14.52 16.70
C GLN A 79 9.02 -15.40 17.26
N ARG A 80 10.23 -15.24 16.75
CA ARG A 80 11.43 -15.95 17.25
C ARG A 80 11.83 -15.49 18.64
N GLU A 81 11.60 -14.23 18.95
CA GLU A 81 11.81 -13.63 20.28
C GLU A 81 10.72 -14.02 21.30
N GLY A 82 9.64 -14.67 20.84
CA GLY A 82 8.51 -15.07 21.71
C GLY A 82 7.44 -13.98 21.85
N GLN A 83 7.56 -12.86 21.18
CA GLN A 83 6.60 -11.75 21.21
C GLN A 83 5.40 -12.02 20.28
N LEU A 84 4.64 -13.09 20.55
CA LEU A 84 3.59 -13.61 19.65
C LEU A 84 2.53 -12.57 19.32
N GLY A 85 2.10 -11.73 20.26
CA GLY A 85 1.08 -10.70 20.03
C GLY A 85 1.53 -9.66 19.00
N ARG A 86 2.77 -9.15 19.13
CA ARG A 86 3.36 -8.20 18.17
C ARG A 86 3.58 -8.86 16.79
N ALA A 87 4.04 -10.10 16.79
CA ALA A 87 4.23 -10.86 15.55
C ALA A 87 2.90 -11.02 14.78
N ILE A 88 1.82 -11.41 15.47
CA ILE A 88 0.49 -11.54 14.86
C ILE A 88 0.04 -10.20 14.26
N LEU A 89 0.16 -9.10 15.01
CA LEU A 89 -0.19 -7.77 14.54
C LEU A 89 0.56 -7.40 13.24
N ASN A 90 1.88 -7.63 13.20
CA ASN A 90 2.68 -7.27 12.03
C ASN A 90 2.45 -8.23 10.85
N TYR A 91 2.15 -9.52 11.09
CA TYR A 91 1.69 -10.41 10.02
C TYR A 91 0.34 -9.99 9.46
N GLU A 92 -0.61 -9.54 10.30
CA GLU A 92 -1.90 -9.03 9.84
C GLU A 92 -1.72 -7.77 8.99
N ARG A 93 -0.87 -6.84 9.42
CA ARG A 93 -0.51 -5.64 8.62
C ARG A 93 0.13 -6.02 7.28
N ALA A 94 1.04 -7.00 7.28
CA ALA A 94 1.65 -7.51 6.05
C ALA A 94 0.60 -8.13 5.12
N ALA A 95 -0.36 -8.90 5.66
CA ALA A 95 -1.46 -9.49 4.90
C ALA A 95 -2.42 -8.46 4.31
N LEU A 96 -2.57 -7.28 4.93
CA LEU A 96 -3.34 -6.17 4.33
C LEU A 96 -2.66 -5.62 3.08
N LEU A 97 -1.32 -5.56 3.08
CA LEU A 97 -0.53 -5.05 1.95
C LEU A 97 -0.33 -6.11 0.85
N ALA A 98 -0.24 -7.40 1.23
CA ALA A 98 -0.06 -8.52 0.32
C ALA A 98 -1.02 -9.69 0.68
N PRO A 99 -2.34 -9.54 0.37
CA PRO A 99 -3.37 -10.46 0.84
C PRO A 99 -3.29 -11.88 0.25
N ASN A 100 -2.57 -12.05 -0.85
CA ASN A 100 -2.43 -13.33 -1.54
C ASN A 100 -1.06 -14.00 -1.32
N ASP A 101 -0.25 -13.46 -0.41
CA ASP A 101 1.05 -14.04 -0.08
C ASP A 101 0.85 -15.28 0.81
N PRO A 102 1.22 -16.48 0.34
CA PRO A 102 1.02 -17.72 1.08
C PRO A 102 1.93 -17.81 2.32
N ASP A 103 3.12 -17.21 2.28
CA ASP A 103 4.08 -17.26 3.38
C ASP A 103 3.60 -16.42 4.56
N ILE A 104 3.06 -15.23 4.28
CA ILE A 104 2.45 -14.36 5.29
C ILE A 104 1.27 -15.10 5.94
N THR A 105 0.38 -15.68 5.14
CA THR A 105 -0.80 -16.39 5.64
C THR A 105 -0.41 -17.61 6.49
N ALA A 106 0.57 -18.40 6.06
CA ALA A 106 1.04 -19.57 6.77
C ALA A 106 1.68 -19.20 8.11
N ASN A 107 2.53 -18.16 8.14
CA ASN A 107 3.19 -17.72 9.36
C ASN A 107 2.21 -17.07 10.35
N LEU A 108 1.25 -16.28 9.88
CA LEU A 108 0.17 -15.73 10.70
C LEU A 108 -0.62 -16.84 11.40
N ASN A 109 -1.05 -17.86 10.65
CA ASN A 109 -1.80 -18.98 11.20
C ASN A 109 -0.97 -19.75 12.24
N ARG A 110 0.32 -19.97 11.97
CA ARG A 110 1.25 -20.61 12.91
C ARG A 110 1.45 -19.78 14.19
N ALA A 111 1.55 -18.46 14.07
CA ALA A 111 1.67 -17.57 15.21
C ALA A 111 0.39 -17.57 16.05
N ARG A 112 -0.79 -17.54 15.43
CA ARG A 112 -2.09 -17.64 16.09
C ARG A 112 -2.24 -18.97 16.84
N GLN A 113 -1.91 -20.10 16.20
CA GLN A 113 -1.94 -21.41 16.85
C GLN A 113 -1.04 -21.46 18.09
N ARG A 114 0.17 -20.92 18.02
CA ARG A 114 1.08 -20.85 19.17
C ARG A 114 0.56 -19.95 20.30
N ALA A 115 -0.21 -18.92 19.96
CA ALA A 115 -0.86 -18.04 20.92
C ALA A 115 -2.19 -18.61 21.44
N GLY A 116 -2.63 -19.80 21.01
CA GLY A 116 -3.93 -20.38 21.38
C GLY A 116 -5.12 -19.66 20.74
N ILE A 117 -4.90 -18.90 19.68
CA ILE A 117 -5.93 -18.16 18.96
C ILE A 117 -6.40 -19.01 17.78
N GLU A 118 -7.70 -19.29 17.73
CA GLU A 118 -8.31 -20.01 16.61
C GLU A 118 -8.06 -19.28 15.27
N PRO A 119 -7.72 -20.01 14.19
CA PRO A 119 -7.60 -19.43 12.87
C PRO A 119 -8.90 -18.77 12.43
N GLU A 120 -8.81 -17.57 11.86
CA GLU A 120 -10.00 -16.90 11.35
C GLU A 120 -10.60 -17.65 10.15
N HIS A 121 -11.78 -18.23 10.33
CA HIS A 121 -12.52 -18.88 9.26
C HIS A 121 -13.22 -17.87 8.38
N ARG A 122 -12.52 -17.42 7.33
CA ARG A 122 -13.14 -16.53 6.32
C ARG A 122 -14.12 -17.31 5.46
N SER A 123 -15.33 -16.77 5.31
CA SER A 123 -16.30 -17.30 4.37
C SER A 123 -15.77 -17.24 2.92
N PRO A 124 -16.32 -18.04 1.98
CA PRO A 124 -15.93 -17.96 0.57
C PRO A 124 -16.04 -16.56 -0.03
N ILE A 125 -17.07 -15.81 0.39
CA ILE A 125 -17.29 -14.42 -0.06
C ILE A 125 -16.19 -13.49 0.47
N GLN A 126 -15.82 -13.64 1.74
CA GLN A 126 -14.70 -12.91 2.31
C GLN A 126 -13.39 -13.25 1.60
N LYS A 127 -13.12 -14.54 1.33
CA LYS A 127 -11.94 -14.96 0.56
C LYS A 127 -11.89 -14.30 -0.81
N ALA A 128 -13.02 -14.24 -1.53
CA ALA A 128 -13.12 -13.56 -2.82
C ALA A 128 -12.84 -12.03 -2.69
N ALA A 129 -13.39 -11.38 -1.67
CA ALA A 129 -13.12 -9.96 -1.41
C ALA A 129 -11.64 -9.69 -1.08
N TRP A 130 -10.93 -10.65 -0.47
CA TRP A 130 -9.51 -10.55 -0.13
C TRP A 130 -8.57 -10.97 -1.28
N ALA A 131 -9.11 -11.55 -2.36
CA ALA A 131 -8.31 -11.97 -3.51
C ALA A 131 -7.59 -10.82 -4.23
N LEU A 132 -8.12 -9.61 -4.13
CA LEU A 132 -7.52 -8.41 -4.70
C LEU A 132 -7.12 -7.42 -3.58
N THR A 133 -6.13 -6.59 -3.87
CA THR A 133 -5.73 -5.51 -2.94
C THR A 133 -6.84 -4.46 -2.82
N MET A 134 -6.82 -3.69 -1.74
CA MET A 134 -7.74 -2.55 -1.55
C MET A 134 -7.67 -1.56 -2.70
N ASN A 135 -6.45 -1.20 -3.12
CA ASN A 135 -6.23 -0.25 -4.22
C ASN A 135 -6.84 -0.76 -5.52
N THR A 136 -6.80 -2.08 -5.78
CA THR A 136 -7.42 -2.67 -6.96
C THR A 136 -8.93 -2.55 -6.91
N TRP A 137 -9.57 -2.80 -5.75
CA TRP A 137 -11.01 -2.62 -5.58
C TRP A 137 -11.44 -1.16 -5.73
N PHE A 138 -10.68 -0.21 -5.17
CA PHE A 138 -10.91 1.23 -5.39
C PHE A 138 -10.76 1.62 -6.86
N GLY A 139 -9.72 1.12 -7.54
CA GLY A 139 -9.50 1.35 -8.96
C GLY A 139 -10.66 0.83 -9.82
N LEU A 140 -11.14 -0.40 -9.54
CA LEU A 140 -12.30 -0.98 -10.24
C LEU A 140 -13.58 -0.17 -10.00
N ALA A 141 -13.83 0.25 -8.76
CA ALA A 141 -14.99 1.08 -8.43
C ALA A 141 -14.92 2.43 -9.15
N ALA A 142 -13.76 3.09 -9.15
CA ALA A 142 -13.56 4.36 -9.85
C ALA A 142 -13.73 4.23 -11.37
N ALA A 143 -13.13 3.21 -11.98
CA ALA A 143 -13.21 2.96 -13.42
C ALA A 143 -14.66 2.65 -13.86
N THR A 144 -15.36 1.77 -13.14
CA THR A 144 -16.75 1.42 -13.46
C THR A 144 -17.71 2.59 -13.20
N GLY A 145 -17.50 3.38 -12.15
CA GLY A 145 -18.24 4.61 -11.89
C GLY A 145 -18.05 5.65 -13.00
N PHE A 146 -16.82 5.84 -13.46
CA PHE A 146 -16.52 6.73 -14.59
C PHE A 146 -17.21 6.28 -15.88
N LEU A 147 -17.18 4.97 -16.20
CA LEU A 147 -17.87 4.42 -17.38
C LEU A 147 -19.37 4.69 -17.33
N ILE A 148 -20.01 4.54 -16.17
CA ILE A 148 -21.41 4.85 -15.97
C ILE A 148 -21.67 6.35 -16.21
N ALA A 149 -20.85 7.21 -15.62
CA ALA A 149 -20.98 8.66 -15.75
C ALA A 149 -20.86 9.15 -17.20
N VAL A 150 -20.01 8.50 -18.01
CA VAL A 150 -19.86 8.81 -19.44
C VAL A 150 -21.01 8.19 -20.27
N ALA A 151 -21.41 6.95 -19.97
CA ALA A 151 -22.43 6.24 -20.75
C ALA A 151 -23.83 6.88 -20.62
N LEU A 152 -24.18 7.40 -19.45
CA LEU A 152 -25.50 7.99 -19.22
C LEU A 152 -25.79 9.19 -20.13
N PRO A 153 -24.97 10.26 -20.20
CA PRO A 153 -25.21 11.38 -21.12
C PRO A 153 -25.08 10.95 -22.59
N PHE A 154 -24.18 10.00 -22.90
CA PHE A 154 -23.98 9.56 -24.28
C PHE A 154 -25.21 8.87 -24.89
N LYS A 155 -26.08 8.26 -24.08
CA LYS A 155 -27.39 7.70 -24.52
C LYS A 155 -28.32 8.77 -25.13
N TYR A 156 -28.21 10.02 -24.64
CA TYR A 156 -29.05 11.12 -25.18
C TYR A 156 -28.48 11.64 -26.50
N LEU A 157 -27.15 11.63 -26.66
CA LEU A 157 -26.47 12.11 -27.87
C LEU A 157 -26.54 11.11 -29.04
N ARG A 158 -26.58 9.81 -28.75
CA ARG A 158 -26.57 8.74 -29.76
C ARG A 158 -27.72 7.73 -29.56
N PRO A 159 -28.97 8.08 -29.97
CA PRO A 159 -30.13 7.23 -29.75
C PRO A 159 -30.04 5.85 -30.43
N GLN A 160 -29.28 5.73 -31.51
CA GLN A 160 -29.07 4.46 -32.22
C GLN A 160 -28.23 3.45 -31.41
N ALA A 161 -27.40 3.90 -30.49
CA ALA A 161 -26.56 3.06 -29.63
C ALA A 161 -27.18 2.70 -28.28
N ARG A 162 -28.43 3.10 -28.01
CA ARG A 162 -29.09 2.92 -26.70
C ARG A 162 -29.14 1.48 -26.23
N GLY A 163 -29.35 0.51 -27.11
CA GLY A 163 -29.36 -0.91 -26.74
C GLY A 163 -28.04 -1.39 -26.16
N ILE A 164 -26.95 -1.15 -26.86
CA ILE A 164 -25.62 -1.56 -26.43
C ILE A 164 -25.21 -0.81 -25.16
N LEU A 165 -25.49 0.50 -25.09
CA LEU A 165 -25.17 1.32 -23.92
C LEU A 165 -25.98 0.93 -22.68
N ASN A 166 -27.22 0.44 -22.84
CA ASN A 166 -28.02 -0.09 -21.73
C ASN A 166 -27.38 -1.35 -21.15
N VAL A 167 -27.00 -2.32 -21.98
CA VAL A 167 -26.35 -3.55 -21.52
C VAL A 167 -25.03 -3.23 -20.86
N GLY A 168 -24.19 -2.39 -21.47
CA GLY A 168 -22.93 -1.96 -20.90
C GLY A 168 -23.07 -1.25 -19.55
N SER A 169 -24.09 -0.38 -19.41
CA SER A 169 -24.37 0.33 -18.15
C SER A 169 -24.83 -0.63 -17.04
N VAL A 170 -25.62 -1.65 -17.35
CA VAL A 170 -26.04 -2.67 -16.37
C VAL A 170 -24.86 -3.48 -15.88
N ILE A 171 -24.00 -3.92 -16.80
CA ILE A 171 -22.77 -4.66 -16.44
C ILE A 171 -21.85 -3.78 -15.56
N ALA A 172 -21.64 -2.52 -15.96
CA ALA A 172 -20.81 -1.59 -15.20
C ALA A 172 -21.41 -1.31 -13.80
N ALA A 173 -22.72 -1.15 -13.68
CA ALA A 173 -23.40 -0.96 -12.40
C ALA A 173 -23.26 -2.19 -11.50
N PHE A 174 -23.40 -3.40 -12.06
CA PHE A 174 -23.18 -4.63 -11.30
C PHE A 174 -21.73 -4.73 -10.80
N ALA A 175 -20.74 -4.51 -11.67
CA ALA A 175 -19.33 -4.53 -11.30
C ALA A 175 -19.01 -3.47 -10.23
N PHE A 176 -19.61 -2.29 -10.31
CA PHE A 176 -19.48 -1.23 -9.30
C PHE A 176 -20.03 -1.66 -7.94
N LEU A 177 -21.22 -2.26 -7.92
CA LEU A 177 -21.83 -2.78 -6.68
C LEU A 177 -21.00 -3.91 -6.06
N VAL A 178 -20.45 -4.81 -6.87
CA VAL A 178 -19.54 -5.87 -6.39
C VAL A 178 -18.28 -5.26 -5.78
N ALA A 179 -17.68 -4.25 -6.41
CA ALA A 179 -16.50 -3.57 -5.87
C ALA A 179 -16.80 -2.86 -4.54
N LEU A 180 -17.94 -2.17 -4.43
CA LEU A 180 -18.39 -1.54 -3.18
C LEU A 180 -18.68 -2.57 -2.09
N GLY A 181 -19.31 -3.69 -2.43
CA GLY A 181 -19.59 -4.80 -1.52
C GLY A 181 -18.29 -5.40 -0.97
N ALA A 182 -17.28 -5.64 -1.83
CA ALA A 182 -15.99 -6.14 -1.42
C ALA A 182 -15.25 -5.17 -0.48
N LEU A 183 -15.31 -3.86 -0.76
CA LEU A 183 -14.78 -2.82 0.13
C LEU A 183 -15.52 -2.79 1.47
N GLY A 184 -16.85 -2.97 1.45
CA GLY A 184 -17.69 -3.02 2.66
C GLY A 184 -17.33 -4.20 3.57
N LEU A 185 -17.06 -5.37 3.01
CA LEU A 185 -16.64 -6.57 3.76
C LEU A 185 -15.26 -6.40 4.42
N ARG A 186 -14.43 -5.48 3.92
CA ARG A 186 -13.10 -5.17 4.46
C ARG A 186 -13.06 -3.98 5.42
N ARG A 187 -14.22 -3.39 5.78
CA ARG A 187 -14.32 -2.27 6.73
C ARG A 187 -13.59 -2.48 8.07
N PRO A 188 -13.60 -3.69 8.67
CA PRO A 188 -12.85 -3.93 9.91
C PRO A 188 -11.35 -3.62 9.77
N ASP A 189 -10.78 -3.85 8.58
CA ASP A 189 -9.35 -3.62 8.30
C ASP A 189 -8.97 -2.13 8.42
N PHE A 190 -9.87 -1.22 8.01
CA PHE A 190 -9.67 0.22 8.14
C PHE A 190 -9.62 0.68 9.60
N ARG A 191 -10.45 0.09 10.47
CA ARG A 191 -10.47 0.44 11.90
C ARG A 191 -9.18 0.02 12.58
N CYS A 192 -8.68 -1.16 12.28
CA CYS A 192 -7.40 -1.64 12.80
C CYS A 192 -6.23 -0.76 12.33
N ALA A 193 -6.21 -0.37 11.06
CA ALA A 193 -5.17 0.50 10.51
C ALA A 193 -5.15 1.91 11.14
N VAL A 194 -6.32 2.47 11.43
CA VAL A 194 -6.44 3.81 12.06
C VAL A 194 -5.97 3.80 13.51
N VAL A 195 -6.35 2.78 14.28
CA VAL A 195 -5.93 2.68 15.70
C VAL A 195 -4.42 2.54 15.83
N THR A 196 -3.78 1.78 14.94
CA THR A 196 -2.32 1.58 14.99
C THR A 196 -1.52 2.78 14.50
N ALA A 197 -2.10 3.66 13.67
CA ALA A 197 -1.46 4.90 13.24
C ALA A 197 -1.53 6.01 14.32
N SER A 198 -2.48 5.94 15.25
CA SER A 198 -2.64 6.92 16.33
C SER A 198 -1.80 6.60 17.57
N GLU A 199 -1.24 5.39 17.68
CA GLU A 199 -0.41 4.94 18.82
C GLU A 199 1.09 4.92 18.48
N ALA A 200 1.47 5.31 17.27
CA ALA A 200 2.85 5.42 16.81
C ALA A 200 3.31 6.89 16.82
#